data_b529809cb0703e9f7090b36d05ba1827
#
_entry.id   b529809cb0703e9f7090b36d05ba1827
#
_cell.length_a   1.000
_cell.length_b   1.000
_cell.length_c   1.000
_cell.angle_alpha   90.00
_cell.angle_beta   90.00
_cell.angle_gamma   90.00
#
_symmetry.space_group_name_H-M   'P 1'
#
loop_
_entity.id
_entity.type
_entity.pdbx_description
1 polymer ?
#
loop_
_entity_poly.entity_id
_entity_poly.type
_entity_poly.pdbx_seq_one_letter_code
_entity_poly.pdbx_strand_id
1 'polypeptide(L)'
;TIIGAAIAAEEVQIWTDISGLHNNDPRYVENTRVIRNLSFSEAAELAFFGAKILHPSSINPARMKNIPVRLKNTMEPADDGTLITSETTLEDYTAVAAKDGIASIRIHSDRMLMAYGFMRRIFEVFEAFRTPIDMITTSEVSLSLTIEDPAHLEDIVKSLSSIGQVETDRNQTIICVVGDFRPDRVGSAPEIFEALNEIPVKMISYGGSDHSVSILINTADKITALRALNERLFTQK
;
A
#
# COMPACT_ATOMS: atom_id res chain seq x y z
N THR A 1 -9.81 12.44 -15.41
CA THR A 1 -9.42 13.63 -14.62
C THR A 1 -8.69 14.70 -15.44
N ILE A 2 -7.89 14.34 -16.48
CA ILE A 2 -7.18 15.31 -17.35
C ILE A 2 -8.14 16.31 -17.97
N ILE A 3 -9.25 15.85 -18.58
CA ILE A 3 -10.26 16.71 -19.19
C ILE A 3 -10.91 17.61 -18.11
N GLY A 4 -11.29 17.05 -16.96
CA GLY A 4 -11.85 17.81 -15.85
C GLY A 4 -10.91 18.93 -15.37
N ALA A 5 -9.61 18.62 -15.28
CA ALA A 5 -8.59 19.61 -14.92
C ALA A 5 -8.44 20.72 -15.98
N ALA A 6 -8.56 20.37 -17.28
CA ALA A 6 -8.43 21.31 -18.39
C ALA A 6 -9.61 22.32 -18.47
N ILE A 7 -10.82 21.86 -18.15
CA ILE A 7 -12.04 22.71 -18.17
C ILE A 7 -12.39 23.32 -16.82
N ALA A 8 -11.54 23.11 -15.79
CA ALA A 8 -11.80 23.54 -14.41
C ALA A 8 -13.17 23.06 -13.89
N ALA A 9 -13.44 21.75 -14.05
CA ALA A 9 -14.69 21.13 -13.63
C ALA A 9 -14.91 21.28 -12.10
N GLU A 10 -16.16 21.40 -11.67
CA GLU A 10 -16.52 21.45 -10.25
C GLU A 10 -16.29 20.09 -9.56
N GLU A 11 -16.54 18.98 -10.25
CA GLU A 11 -16.33 17.61 -9.78
C GLU A 11 -16.02 16.70 -10.98
N VAL A 12 -15.19 15.67 -10.78
CA VAL A 12 -14.99 14.57 -11.74
C VAL A 12 -15.64 13.32 -11.18
N GLN A 13 -16.59 12.74 -11.89
CA GLN A 13 -17.21 11.49 -11.51
C GLN A 13 -16.63 10.32 -12.30
N ILE A 14 -16.31 9.24 -11.57
CA ILE A 14 -15.86 7.96 -12.14
C ILE A 14 -16.94 6.93 -11.83
N TRP A 15 -17.60 6.47 -12.89
CA TRP A 15 -18.67 5.49 -12.79
C TRP A 15 -18.13 4.09 -13.03
N THR A 16 -18.44 3.18 -12.09
CA THR A 16 -17.99 1.79 -12.06
C THR A 16 -19.14 0.87 -11.64
N ASP A 17 -18.86 -0.39 -11.40
CA ASP A 17 -19.80 -1.43 -10.98
C ASP A 17 -19.88 -1.62 -9.46
N ILE A 18 -19.21 -0.77 -8.69
CA ILE A 18 -19.22 -0.81 -7.23
C ILE A 18 -19.64 0.55 -6.63
N SER A 19 -20.22 0.52 -5.42
CA SER A 19 -20.75 1.70 -4.72
C SER A 19 -19.70 2.58 -4.04
N GLY A 20 -18.43 2.46 -4.42
CA GLY A 20 -17.31 3.22 -3.85
C GLY A 20 -16.19 2.31 -3.34
N LEU A 21 -15.19 2.90 -2.70
CA LEU A 21 -14.12 2.18 -2.04
C LEU A 21 -14.62 1.61 -0.70
N HIS A 22 -14.23 0.39 -0.38
CA HIS A 22 -14.56 -0.27 0.87
C HIS A 22 -13.38 -0.22 1.84
N ASN A 23 -13.68 -0.22 3.13
CA ASN A 23 -12.65 -0.28 4.19
C ASN A 23 -11.88 -1.59 4.22
N ASN A 24 -12.34 -2.63 3.53
CA ASN A 24 -11.66 -3.91 3.33
C ASN A 24 -12.20 -4.59 2.07
N ASP A 25 -11.60 -5.68 1.63
CA ASP A 25 -12.02 -6.40 0.43
C ASP A 25 -13.28 -7.26 0.71
N PRO A 26 -14.45 -6.90 0.12
CA PRO A 26 -15.71 -7.61 0.37
C PRO A 26 -15.71 -9.07 -0.13
N ARG A 27 -14.74 -9.46 -0.96
CA ARG A 27 -14.60 -10.85 -1.43
C ARG A 27 -14.08 -11.79 -0.33
N TYR A 28 -13.40 -11.26 0.70
CA TYR A 28 -12.76 -12.00 1.78
C TYR A 28 -13.32 -11.67 3.16
N VAL A 29 -13.96 -10.50 3.30
CA VAL A 29 -14.48 -9.98 4.56
C VAL A 29 -15.95 -9.59 4.39
N GLU A 30 -16.85 -10.19 5.19
CA GLU A 30 -18.31 -10.03 5.01
C GLU A 30 -18.84 -8.66 5.45
N ASN A 31 -18.29 -8.08 6.52
CA ASN A 31 -18.81 -6.85 7.16
C ASN A 31 -18.01 -5.61 6.74
N THR A 32 -17.79 -5.44 5.43
CA THR A 32 -17.14 -4.23 4.93
C THR A 32 -18.13 -3.08 4.78
N ARG A 33 -17.63 -1.85 4.89
CA ARG A 33 -18.42 -0.61 4.68
C ARG A 33 -17.81 0.25 3.59
N VAL A 34 -18.66 0.97 2.86
CA VAL A 34 -18.21 1.97 1.89
C VAL A 34 -17.60 3.16 2.64
N ILE A 35 -16.44 3.59 2.22
CA ILE A 35 -15.77 4.78 2.70
C ILE A 35 -16.38 5.98 1.98
N ARG A 36 -17.03 6.88 2.71
CA ARG A 36 -17.72 8.03 2.11
C ARG A 36 -16.78 9.16 1.71
N ASN A 37 -15.73 9.39 2.48
CA ASN A 37 -14.77 10.46 2.22
C ASN A 37 -13.34 9.95 2.34
N LEU A 38 -12.48 10.34 1.40
CA LEU A 38 -11.05 10.04 1.39
C LEU A 38 -10.26 11.28 1.00
N SER A 39 -9.07 11.42 1.54
CA SER A 39 -8.09 12.34 0.97
C SER A 39 -7.47 11.75 -0.30
N PHE A 40 -6.92 12.60 -1.17
CA PHE A 40 -6.13 12.14 -2.32
C PHE A 40 -4.94 11.29 -1.92
N SER A 41 -4.36 11.53 -0.74
CA SER A 41 -3.24 10.76 -0.22
C SER A 41 -3.67 9.34 0.17
N GLU A 42 -4.73 9.18 0.96
CA GLU A 42 -5.29 7.87 1.31
C GLU A 42 -5.76 7.09 0.08
N ALA A 43 -6.44 7.78 -0.86
CA ALA A 43 -6.86 7.15 -2.11
C ALA A 43 -5.68 6.66 -2.96
N ALA A 44 -4.55 7.37 -2.96
CA ALA A 44 -3.34 6.94 -3.65
C ALA A 44 -2.70 5.70 -2.99
N GLU A 45 -2.65 5.65 -1.65
CA GLU A 45 -2.18 4.47 -0.90
C GLU A 45 -3.04 3.24 -1.20
N LEU A 46 -4.37 3.37 -1.11
CA LEU A 46 -5.30 2.28 -1.43
C LEU A 46 -5.18 1.80 -2.88
N ALA A 47 -5.05 2.74 -3.82
CA ALA A 47 -4.90 2.43 -5.24
C ALA A 47 -3.59 1.67 -5.54
N PHE A 48 -2.52 1.99 -4.83
CA PHE A 48 -1.23 1.32 -4.99
C PHE A 48 -1.25 -0.10 -4.41
N PHE A 49 -1.89 -0.30 -3.26
CA PHE A 49 -1.88 -1.56 -2.52
C PHE A 49 -3.09 -2.47 -2.76
N GLY A 50 -3.87 -2.28 -3.82
CA GLY A 50 -4.84 -3.31 -4.22
C GLY A 50 -6.23 -2.86 -4.61
N ALA A 51 -6.62 -1.62 -4.34
CA ALA A 51 -7.88 -1.09 -4.82
C ALA A 51 -7.75 -0.74 -6.32
N LYS A 52 -7.85 -1.75 -7.20
CA LYS A 52 -7.68 -1.65 -8.67
C LYS A 52 -8.64 -0.68 -9.37
N ILE A 53 -9.53 -0.04 -8.65
CA ILE A 53 -10.57 0.86 -9.17
C ILE A 53 -9.98 2.18 -9.65
N LEU A 54 -8.89 2.63 -9.03
CA LEU A 54 -8.19 3.85 -9.38
C LEU A 54 -6.71 3.57 -9.59
N HIS A 55 -6.14 4.11 -10.65
CA HIS A 55 -4.69 4.17 -10.77
C HIS A 55 -4.19 5.48 -10.14
N PRO A 56 -3.15 5.47 -9.27
CA PRO A 56 -2.68 6.70 -8.60
C PRO A 56 -2.41 7.87 -9.56
N SER A 57 -1.83 7.59 -10.73
CA SER A 57 -1.56 8.64 -11.73
C SER A 57 -2.83 9.19 -12.38
N SER A 58 -3.95 8.47 -12.37
CA SER A 58 -5.19 8.95 -12.99
C SER A 58 -5.89 10.05 -12.19
N ILE A 59 -5.66 10.13 -10.88
CA ILE A 59 -6.24 11.16 -10.00
C ILE A 59 -5.35 12.42 -9.88
N ASN A 60 -4.07 12.34 -10.22
CA ASN A 60 -3.12 13.46 -10.08
C ASN A 60 -3.57 14.77 -10.76
N PRO A 61 -4.12 14.78 -12.00
CA PRO A 61 -4.56 16.04 -12.61
C PRO A 61 -5.65 16.75 -11.82
N ALA A 62 -6.60 15.99 -11.22
CA ALA A 62 -7.64 16.54 -10.36
C ALA A 62 -7.05 17.05 -9.04
N ARG A 63 -6.16 16.27 -8.40
CA ARG A 63 -5.44 16.67 -7.18
C ARG A 63 -4.68 17.99 -7.36
N MET A 64 -3.93 18.16 -8.45
CA MET A 64 -3.16 19.38 -8.73
C MET A 64 -4.03 20.63 -8.90
N LYS A 65 -5.30 20.46 -9.27
CA LYS A 65 -6.29 21.52 -9.45
C LYS A 65 -7.28 21.62 -8.32
N ASN A 66 -7.11 20.79 -7.28
CA ASN A 66 -8.05 20.70 -6.15
C ASN A 66 -9.49 20.43 -6.58
N ILE A 67 -9.68 19.60 -7.60
CA ILE A 67 -11.01 19.22 -8.12
C ILE A 67 -11.42 17.92 -7.44
N PRO A 68 -12.57 17.87 -6.74
CA PRO A 68 -13.10 16.64 -6.16
C PRO A 68 -13.26 15.52 -7.19
N VAL A 69 -12.97 14.29 -6.78
CA VAL A 69 -13.23 13.10 -7.58
C VAL A 69 -14.22 12.21 -6.84
N ARG A 70 -15.30 11.81 -7.50
CA ARG A 70 -16.33 10.97 -6.90
C ARG A 70 -16.42 9.63 -7.63
N LEU A 71 -16.34 8.53 -6.87
CA LEU A 71 -16.62 7.19 -7.38
C LEU A 71 -18.10 6.88 -7.18
N LYS A 72 -18.77 6.48 -8.26
CA LYS A 72 -20.21 6.18 -8.25
C LYS A 72 -20.50 4.82 -8.88
N ASN A 73 -21.58 4.19 -8.42
CA ASN A 73 -22.07 2.93 -8.97
C ASN A 73 -23.05 3.20 -10.11
N THR A 74 -22.77 2.64 -11.29
CA THR A 74 -23.63 2.75 -12.48
C THR A 74 -24.98 2.06 -12.26
N MET A 75 -25.00 0.98 -11.44
CA MET A 75 -26.22 0.22 -11.15
C MET A 75 -27.04 0.84 -9.99
N GLU A 76 -26.42 1.69 -9.17
CA GLU A 76 -27.02 2.38 -8.03
C GLU A 76 -26.71 3.88 -8.07
N PRO A 77 -27.20 4.62 -9.08
CA PRO A 77 -26.80 6.01 -9.30
C PRO A 77 -27.26 6.97 -8.18
N ALA A 78 -28.22 6.55 -7.37
CA ALA A 78 -28.67 7.32 -6.20
C ALA A 78 -27.70 7.24 -5.01
N ASP A 79 -26.81 6.23 -4.95
CA ASP A 79 -25.77 6.17 -3.89
C ASP A 79 -24.73 7.26 -4.12
N ASP A 80 -24.34 7.94 -3.01
CA ASP A 80 -23.37 9.03 -3.06
C ASP A 80 -21.94 8.56 -3.37
N GLY A 81 -21.65 7.27 -3.19
CA GLY A 81 -20.36 6.69 -3.46
C GLY A 81 -19.24 7.16 -2.52
N THR A 82 -18.01 7.24 -3.03
CA THR A 82 -16.84 7.75 -2.32
C THR A 82 -16.40 9.08 -2.91
N LEU A 83 -16.33 10.12 -2.09
CA LEU A 83 -15.80 11.42 -2.44
C LEU A 83 -14.31 11.51 -2.06
N ILE A 84 -13.46 11.90 -3.01
CA ILE A 84 -12.02 12.08 -2.83
C ILE A 84 -11.69 13.57 -2.98
N THR A 85 -11.13 14.17 -1.93
CA THR A 85 -10.79 15.59 -1.86
C THR A 85 -9.38 15.81 -1.29
N SER A 86 -8.92 17.05 -1.22
CA SER A 86 -7.63 17.38 -0.59
C SER A 86 -7.70 17.38 0.94
N GLU A 87 -8.86 17.64 1.50
CA GLU A 87 -9.07 17.72 2.95
C GLU A 87 -10.17 16.75 3.37
N THR A 88 -9.85 15.86 4.28
CA THR A 88 -10.80 14.98 4.97
C THR A 88 -10.51 14.99 6.46
N THR A 89 -11.52 14.65 7.25
CA THR A 89 -11.30 14.31 8.66
C THR A 89 -10.61 12.94 8.65
N LEU A 90 -9.35 12.89 9.13
CA LEU A 90 -8.62 11.64 9.25
C LEU A 90 -9.31 10.75 10.29
N GLU A 91 -9.67 9.54 9.88
CA GLU A 91 -10.08 8.49 10.80
C GLU A 91 -8.84 7.78 11.34
N ASP A 92 -8.93 7.20 12.55
CA ASP A 92 -7.85 6.39 13.13
C ASP A 92 -7.39 5.33 12.15
N TYR A 93 -8.36 4.63 11.56
CA TYR A 93 -8.18 3.64 10.50
C TYR A 93 -9.26 3.82 9.44
N THR A 94 -8.83 4.00 8.21
CA THR A 94 -9.71 4.23 7.06
C THR A 94 -9.98 2.95 6.30
N ALA A 95 -8.93 2.17 6.00
CA ALA A 95 -9.05 0.95 5.22
C ALA A 95 -7.86 -0.01 5.41
N VAL A 96 -8.09 -1.27 5.00
CA VAL A 96 -7.05 -2.29 4.82
C VAL A 96 -7.11 -2.79 3.39
N ALA A 97 -5.97 -2.77 2.70
CA ALA A 97 -5.82 -3.29 1.35
C ALA A 97 -4.75 -4.40 1.32
N ALA A 98 -4.80 -5.28 0.32
CA ALA A 98 -3.84 -6.34 0.13
C ALA A 98 -3.35 -6.42 -1.31
N LYS A 99 -2.03 -6.54 -1.50
CA LYS A 99 -1.37 -6.69 -2.79
C LYS A 99 -0.61 -8.00 -2.84
N ASP A 100 -1.09 -8.92 -3.67
CA ASP A 100 -0.47 -10.24 -3.88
C ASP A 100 0.62 -10.21 -4.94
N GLY A 101 1.31 -11.34 -5.10
CA GLY A 101 2.31 -11.50 -6.15
C GLY A 101 3.68 -10.90 -5.82
N ILE A 102 3.90 -10.60 -4.55
CA ILE A 102 5.12 -9.96 -4.08
C ILE A 102 6.25 -11.01 -3.93
N ALA A 103 7.45 -10.62 -4.36
CA ALA A 103 8.69 -11.30 -4.01
C ALA A 103 9.54 -10.41 -3.09
N SER A 104 10.06 -10.98 -2.02
CA SER A 104 11.03 -10.30 -1.15
C SER A 104 12.45 -10.75 -1.48
N ILE A 105 13.38 -9.81 -1.39
CA ILE A 105 14.81 -9.99 -1.61
C ILE A 105 15.52 -9.45 -0.37
N ARG A 106 16.29 -10.31 0.30
CA ARG A 106 17.14 -9.93 1.42
C ARG A 106 18.60 -10.02 1.01
N ILE A 107 19.33 -8.94 1.24
CA ILE A 107 20.76 -8.86 0.95
C ILE A 107 21.47 -8.69 2.28
N HIS A 108 22.36 -9.62 2.62
CA HIS A 108 23.21 -9.54 3.80
C HIS A 108 24.67 -9.32 3.39
N SER A 109 25.35 -8.36 3.99
CA SER A 109 26.77 -8.08 3.72
C SER A 109 27.44 -7.33 4.86
N ASP A 110 28.47 -7.91 5.44
CA ASP A 110 29.31 -7.24 6.44
C ASP A 110 30.00 -5.99 5.86
N ARG A 111 30.12 -5.91 4.52
CA ARG A 111 30.66 -4.73 3.81
C ARG A 111 29.72 -3.54 3.81
N MET A 112 28.47 -3.72 4.24
CA MET A 112 27.50 -2.65 4.36
C MET A 112 27.78 -1.74 5.55
N LEU A 113 28.35 -2.32 6.62
CA LEU A 113 28.69 -1.61 7.85
C LEU A 113 29.63 -0.45 7.55
N MET A 114 29.22 0.77 7.90
CA MET A 114 29.96 2.03 7.70
C MET A 114 30.41 2.29 6.24
N ALA A 115 29.83 1.62 5.25
CA ALA A 115 30.22 1.76 3.85
C ALA A 115 29.45 2.88 3.14
N TYR A 116 30.18 3.84 2.59
CA TYR A 116 29.59 4.86 1.71
C TYR A 116 29.24 4.28 0.34
N GLY A 117 28.02 4.61 -0.14
CA GLY A 117 27.56 4.24 -1.48
C GLY A 117 27.15 2.77 -1.66
N PHE A 118 27.05 1.98 -0.59
CA PHE A 118 26.61 0.60 -0.66
C PHE A 118 25.16 0.49 -1.20
N MET A 119 24.25 1.27 -0.62
CA MET A 119 22.85 1.34 -1.07
C MET A 119 22.72 1.75 -2.52
N ARG A 120 23.52 2.74 -2.98
CA ARG A 120 23.50 3.18 -4.39
C ARG A 120 23.73 2.01 -5.34
N ARG A 121 24.75 1.16 -5.07
CA ARG A 121 25.05 0.00 -5.92
C ARG A 121 23.91 -1.02 -5.99
N ILE A 122 23.17 -1.18 -4.89
CA ILE A 122 21.98 -2.05 -4.87
C ILE A 122 20.88 -1.46 -5.76
N PHE A 123 20.54 -0.17 -5.58
CA PHE A 123 19.50 0.47 -6.36
C PHE A 123 19.83 0.61 -7.84
N GLU A 124 21.12 0.77 -8.22
CA GLU A 124 21.58 0.74 -9.61
C GLU A 124 21.24 -0.59 -10.31
N VAL A 125 21.24 -1.71 -9.57
CA VAL A 125 20.82 -3.02 -10.13
C VAL A 125 19.33 -2.98 -10.48
N PHE A 126 18.47 -2.50 -9.58
CA PHE A 126 17.01 -2.40 -9.84
C PHE A 126 16.70 -1.42 -10.96
N GLU A 127 17.43 -0.30 -11.05
CA GLU A 127 17.32 0.66 -12.14
C GLU A 127 17.68 0.02 -13.48
N ALA A 128 18.80 -0.74 -13.55
CA ALA A 128 19.24 -1.42 -14.77
C ALA A 128 18.20 -2.42 -15.30
N PHE A 129 17.49 -3.10 -14.41
CA PHE A 129 16.39 -4.02 -14.76
C PHE A 129 15.02 -3.35 -14.79
N ARG A 130 14.93 -2.02 -14.61
CA ARG A 130 13.67 -1.24 -14.61
C ARG A 130 12.61 -1.84 -13.68
N THR A 131 13.05 -2.36 -12.53
CA THR A 131 12.19 -3.04 -11.55
C THR A 131 11.87 -2.09 -10.39
N PRO A 132 10.62 -1.64 -10.24
CA PRO A 132 10.20 -0.82 -9.12
C PRO A 132 10.24 -1.61 -7.81
N ILE A 133 10.54 -0.90 -6.72
CA ILE A 133 10.59 -1.44 -5.37
C ILE A 133 9.39 -0.92 -4.59
N ASP A 134 8.67 -1.79 -3.88
CA ASP A 134 7.48 -1.40 -3.09
C ASP A 134 7.84 -1.05 -1.65
N MET A 135 8.52 -1.95 -0.93
CA MET A 135 8.92 -1.77 0.47
C MET A 135 10.43 -1.91 0.63
N ILE A 136 10.99 -1.19 1.59
CA ILE A 136 12.41 -1.27 1.95
C ILE A 136 12.53 -1.23 3.46
N THR A 137 13.29 -2.17 4.03
CA THR A 137 13.73 -2.11 5.42
C THR A 137 15.23 -2.39 5.50
N THR A 138 15.93 -1.69 6.37
CA THR A 138 17.38 -1.82 6.51
C THR A 138 17.80 -2.07 7.94
N SER A 139 18.90 -2.81 8.10
CA SER A 139 19.71 -2.85 9.32
C SER A 139 21.15 -2.44 8.99
N GLU A 140 22.07 -2.56 9.92
CA GLU A 140 23.47 -2.20 9.70
C GLU A 140 24.18 -3.09 8.67
N VAL A 141 23.75 -4.36 8.54
CA VAL A 141 24.38 -5.36 7.69
C VAL A 141 23.43 -6.06 6.70
N SER A 142 22.15 -5.65 6.69
CA SER A 142 21.13 -6.26 5.85
C SER A 142 20.18 -5.24 5.27
N LEU A 143 19.77 -5.46 4.03
CA LEU A 143 18.72 -4.75 3.34
C LEU A 143 17.67 -5.75 2.88
N SER A 144 16.41 -5.53 3.22
CA SER A 144 15.27 -6.29 2.68
C SER A 144 14.41 -5.36 1.86
N LEU A 145 13.97 -5.81 0.70
CA LEU A 145 13.10 -5.06 -0.20
C LEU A 145 12.12 -5.98 -0.89
N THR A 146 11.06 -5.41 -1.45
CA THR A 146 10.03 -6.15 -2.17
C THR A 146 9.83 -5.60 -3.56
N ILE A 147 9.46 -6.50 -4.48
CA ILE A 147 9.08 -6.21 -5.86
C ILE A 147 7.78 -6.92 -6.21
N GLU A 148 6.94 -6.29 -7.04
CA GLU A 148 5.69 -6.89 -7.53
C GLU A 148 5.94 -7.80 -8.75
N ASP A 149 6.81 -7.36 -9.70
CA ASP A 149 7.09 -8.12 -10.91
C ASP A 149 8.37 -8.95 -10.77
N PRO A 150 8.27 -10.28 -10.65
CA PRO A 150 9.43 -11.15 -10.54
C PRO A 150 10.10 -11.49 -11.89
N ALA A 151 9.73 -10.86 -13.01
CA ALA A 151 10.22 -11.22 -14.35
C ALA A 151 11.76 -11.18 -14.43
N HIS A 152 12.41 -10.24 -13.76
CA HIS A 152 13.86 -10.10 -13.72
C HIS A 152 14.50 -10.57 -12.42
N LEU A 153 13.76 -11.28 -11.55
CA LEU A 153 14.24 -11.63 -10.21
C LEU A 153 15.57 -12.41 -10.24
N GLU A 154 15.70 -13.40 -11.11
CA GLU A 154 16.90 -14.25 -11.20
C GLU A 154 18.14 -13.44 -11.63
N ASP A 155 17.99 -12.53 -12.58
CA ASP A 155 19.07 -11.67 -13.06
C ASP A 155 19.47 -10.63 -11.99
N ILE A 156 18.49 -10.08 -11.28
CA ILE A 156 18.70 -9.18 -10.14
C ILE A 156 19.47 -9.91 -9.05
N VAL A 157 19.04 -11.12 -8.65
CA VAL A 157 19.72 -11.96 -7.65
C VAL A 157 21.16 -12.23 -8.05
N LYS A 158 21.40 -12.63 -9.31
CA LYS A 158 22.75 -12.88 -9.84
C LYS A 158 23.63 -11.63 -9.74
N SER A 159 23.11 -10.46 -10.07
CA SER A 159 23.84 -9.19 -9.99
C SER A 159 24.14 -8.82 -8.53
N LEU A 160 23.16 -8.93 -7.64
CA LEU A 160 23.29 -8.64 -6.22
C LEU A 160 24.21 -9.60 -5.48
N SER A 161 24.35 -10.85 -5.95
CA SER A 161 25.23 -11.87 -5.34
C SER A 161 26.72 -11.49 -5.37
N SER A 162 27.11 -10.55 -6.24
CA SER A 162 28.45 -9.96 -6.23
C SER A 162 28.65 -8.94 -5.07
N ILE A 163 27.56 -8.43 -4.50
CA ILE A 163 27.55 -7.39 -3.46
C ILE A 163 27.44 -8.03 -2.07
N GLY A 164 26.64 -9.09 -1.93
CA GLY A 164 26.39 -9.76 -0.66
C GLY A 164 25.71 -11.11 -0.82
N GLN A 165 25.39 -11.75 0.29
CA GLN A 165 24.56 -12.95 0.30
C GLN A 165 23.12 -12.56 0.04
N VAL A 166 22.45 -13.21 -0.94
CA VAL A 166 21.08 -12.88 -1.35
C VAL A 166 20.16 -14.05 -1.06
N GLU A 167 19.07 -13.76 -0.36
CA GLU A 167 17.96 -14.68 -0.12
C GLU A 167 16.70 -14.10 -0.76
N THR A 168 15.87 -14.99 -1.33
CA THR A 168 14.58 -14.56 -1.91
C THR A 168 13.45 -15.41 -1.39
N ASP A 169 12.28 -14.79 -1.25
CA ASP A 169 11.05 -15.48 -0.89
C ASP A 169 9.92 -14.99 -1.79
N ARG A 170 9.19 -15.92 -2.39
CA ARG A 170 8.06 -15.65 -3.30
C ARG A 170 6.74 -15.92 -2.58
N ASN A 171 5.64 -15.66 -3.25
CA ASN A 171 4.28 -15.86 -2.72
C ASN A 171 4.04 -15.07 -1.43
N GLN A 172 4.42 -13.80 -1.48
CA GLN A 172 4.18 -12.85 -0.42
C GLN A 172 3.01 -11.92 -0.77
N THR A 173 2.44 -11.34 0.28
CA THR A 173 1.39 -10.33 0.18
C THR A 173 1.76 -9.14 1.05
N ILE A 174 1.67 -7.94 0.51
CA ILE A 174 1.73 -6.71 1.30
C ILE A 174 0.32 -6.39 1.78
N ILE A 175 0.14 -6.29 3.08
CA ILE A 175 -1.05 -5.71 3.72
C ILE A 175 -0.74 -4.25 4.00
N CYS A 176 -1.59 -3.35 3.51
CA CYS A 176 -1.51 -1.92 3.77
C CYS A 176 -2.68 -1.50 4.64
N VAL A 177 -2.41 -0.98 5.82
CA VAL A 177 -3.39 -0.33 6.70
C VAL A 177 -3.31 1.16 6.44
N VAL A 178 -4.42 1.76 6.01
CA VAL A 178 -4.55 3.20 5.72
C VAL A 178 -5.31 3.87 6.86
N GLY A 179 -4.83 5.04 7.30
CA GLY A 179 -5.39 5.81 8.41
C GLY A 179 -4.50 6.96 8.84
N ASP A 180 -4.64 7.41 10.08
CA ASP A 180 -3.80 8.46 10.68
C ASP A 180 -2.58 7.85 11.37
N PHE A 181 -1.42 7.95 10.72
CA PHE A 181 -0.11 7.46 11.21
C PHE A 181 0.91 8.57 11.41
N ARG A 182 0.45 9.80 11.65
CA ARG A 182 1.33 10.93 11.94
C ARG A 182 2.19 10.64 13.19
N PRO A 183 3.41 11.22 13.29
CA PRO A 183 4.37 10.90 14.34
C PRO A 183 3.90 11.19 15.79
N ASP A 184 2.94 12.09 15.97
CA ASP A 184 2.33 12.45 17.26
C ASP A 184 1.18 11.51 17.67
N ARG A 185 0.77 10.61 16.76
CA ARG A 185 -0.27 9.62 17.02
C ARG A 185 0.26 8.47 17.87
N VAL A 186 -0.45 8.13 18.94
CA VAL A 186 -0.09 7.01 19.83
C VAL A 186 -1.14 5.90 19.73
N GLY A 187 -0.69 4.64 19.90
CA GLY A 187 -1.59 3.49 20.02
C GLY A 187 -1.86 2.72 18.74
N SER A 188 -1.59 3.28 17.55
CA SER A 188 -1.91 2.62 16.27
C SER A 188 -1.10 1.35 16.02
N ALA A 189 0.20 1.35 16.30
CA ALA A 189 1.05 0.18 16.08
C ALA A 189 0.65 -1.01 16.96
N PRO A 190 0.45 -0.89 18.29
CA PRO A 190 -0.02 -1.98 19.12
C PRO A 190 -1.31 -2.63 18.62
N GLU A 191 -2.33 -1.84 18.23
CA GLU A 191 -3.61 -2.37 17.75
C GLU A 191 -3.46 -3.23 16.49
N ILE A 192 -2.65 -2.78 15.53
CA ILE A 192 -2.36 -3.53 14.30
C ILE A 192 -1.64 -4.84 14.63
N PHE A 193 -0.59 -4.81 15.48
CA PHE A 193 0.20 -5.99 15.77
C PHE A 193 -0.50 -6.97 16.71
N GLU A 194 -1.39 -6.50 17.60
CA GLU A 194 -2.28 -7.38 18.35
C GLU A 194 -3.25 -8.13 17.43
N ALA A 195 -3.79 -7.50 16.39
CA ALA A 195 -4.62 -8.17 15.41
C ALA A 195 -3.86 -9.26 14.64
N LEU A 196 -2.57 -9.06 14.42
CA LEU A 196 -1.70 -9.97 13.66
C LEU A 196 -0.85 -10.91 14.54
N ASN A 197 -1.17 -11.08 15.82
CA ASN A 197 -0.34 -11.82 16.78
C ASN A 197 -0.11 -13.30 16.42
N GLU A 198 -1.01 -13.91 15.65
CA GLU A 198 -0.92 -15.31 15.18
C GLU A 198 -0.34 -15.43 13.76
N ILE A 199 0.04 -14.31 13.12
CA ILE A 199 0.49 -14.27 11.73
C ILE A 199 1.97 -13.91 11.67
N PRO A 200 2.82 -14.75 11.03
CA PRO A 200 4.23 -14.43 10.87
C PRO A 200 4.44 -13.18 10.00
N VAL A 201 4.87 -12.09 10.61
CA VAL A 201 5.23 -10.84 9.93
C VAL A 201 6.68 -10.91 9.48
N LYS A 202 6.95 -10.65 8.19
CA LYS A 202 8.28 -10.70 7.59
C LYS A 202 8.97 -9.34 7.47
N MET A 203 8.22 -8.31 7.11
CA MET A 203 8.70 -6.93 7.01
C MET A 203 7.62 -5.97 7.47
N ILE A 204 8.03 -4.82 7.97
CA ILE A 204 7.16 -3.71 8.35
C ILE A 204 7.78 -2.43 7.80
N SER A 205 6.96 -1.62 7.12
CA SER A 205 7.28 -0.25 6.77
C SER A 205 6.34 0.67 7.54
N TYR A 206 6.88 1.33 8.56
CA TYR A 206 6.20 2.28 9.42
C TYR A 206 7.00 3.58 9.46
N GLY A 207 6.31 4.73 9.41
CA GLY A 207 6.94 6.05 9.45
C GLY A 207 7.47 6.55 8.09
N GLY A 208 7.24 5.80 7.01
CA GLY A 208 7.51 6.24 5.64
C GLY A 208 6.37 7.07 5.02
N SER A 209 5.16 6.95 5.59
CA SER A 209 3.97 7.70 5.20
C SER A 209 3.18 8.07 6.46
N ASP A 210 2.58 9.26 6.48
CA ASP A 210 1.67 9.67 7.54
C ASP A 210 0.27 9.05 7.38
N HIS A 211 0.04 8.32 6.29
CA HIS A 211 -1.28 7.79 5.92
C HIS A 211 -1.35 6.27 5.83
N SER A 212 -0.22 5.56 5.96
CA SER A 212 -0.21 4.10 5.83
C SER A 212 0.89 3.39 6.60
N VAL A 213 0.59 2.14 6.95
CA VAL A 213 1.57 1.14 7.43
C VAL A 213 1.49 -0.08 6.52
N SER A 214 2.63 -0.52 6.00
CA SER A 214 2.72 -1.68 5.13
C SER A 214 3.40 -2.85 5.84
N ILE A 215 2.82 -4.04 5.71
CA ILE A 215 3.23 -5.25 6.41
C ILE A 215 3.34 -6.38 5.39
N LEU A 216 4.48 -7.06 5.34
CA LEU A 216 4.71 -8.22 4.48
C LEU A 216 4.44 -9.52 5.22
N ILE A 217 3.59 -10.35 4.65
CA ILE A 217 3.22 -11.67 5.16
C ILE A 217 3.27 -12.72 4.05
N ASN A 218 3.12 -14.00 4.39
CA ASN A 218 2.88 -15.04 3.38
C ASN A 218 1.48 -14.86 2.77
N THR A 219 1.33 -15.13 1.47
CA THR A 219 0.03 -15.05 0.79
C THR A 219 -1.01 -16.02 1.38
N ALA A 220 -0.56 -17.16 1.94
CA ALA A 220 -1.44 -18.12 2.61
C ALA A 220 -2.18 -17.51 3.82
N ASP A 221 -1.58 -16.52 4.49
CA ASP A 221 -2.12 -15.90 5.70
C ASP A 221 -3.00 -14.67 5.40
N LYS A 222 -3.09 -14.25 4.12
CA LYS A 222 -3.79 -13.03 3.70
C LYS A 222 -5.22 -12.92 4.23
N ILE A 223 -6.04 -13.95 4.02
CA ILE A 223 -7.47 -13.90 4.39
C ILE A 223 -7.62 -13.78 5.89
N THR A 224 -6.82 -14.54 6.64
CA THR A 224 -6.79 -14.48 8.11
C THR A 224 -6.39 -13.08 8.59
N ALA A 225 -5.35 -12.49 7.99
CA ALA A 225 -4.90 -11.14 8.29
C ALA A 225 -5.98 -10.08 8.02
N LEU A 226 -6.62 -10.12 6.84
CA LEU A 226 -7.68 -9.17 6.48
C LEU A 226 -8.86 -9.23 7.44
N ARG A 227 -9.29 -10.42 7.85
CA ARG A 227 -10.39 -10.63 8.80
C ARG A 227 -10.03 -10.15 10.20
N ALA A 228 -8.85 -10.51 10.71
CA ALA A 228 -8.38 -10.10 12.02
C ALA A 228 -8.24 -8.57 12.15
N LEU A 229 -7.65 -7.92 11.12
CA LEU A 229 -7.56 -6.47 11.06
C LEU A 229 -8.93 -5.81 10.95
N ASN A 230 -9.86 -6.39 10.17
CA ASN A 230 -11.22 -5.85 10.07
C ASN A 230 -11.95 -5.89 11.41
N GLU A 231 -11.89 -7.00 12.11
CA GLU A 231 -12.51 -7.18 13.41
C GLU A 231 -11.94 -6.21 14.44
N ARG A 232 -10.60 -6.11 14.51
CA ARG A 232 -9.93 -5.26 15.51
C ARG A 232 -10.09 -3.77 15.24
N LEU A 233 -9.92 -3.33 13.99
CA LEU A 233 -9.81 -1.91 13.65
C LEU A 233 -11.17 -1.26 13.34
N PHE A 234 -12.19 -2.02 12.90
CA PHE A 234 -13.44 -1.46 12.41
C PHE A 234 -14.70 -1.94 13.15
N THR A 235 -14.62 -3.02 13.95
CA THR A 235 -15.83 -3.63 14.57
C THR A 235 -15.89 -3.38 16.07
N GLN A 236 -14.78 -3.15 16.75
CA GLN A 236 -14.71 -3.00 18.22
C GLN A 236 -14.88 -1.55 18.73
N LYS A 237 -15.41 -0.63 17.91
CA LYS A 237 -15.69 0.76 18.34
C LYS A 237 -17.17 1.00 18.56
#